data_13054917db618ae160017df2d4514575
#
_entry.id   13054917db618ae160017df2d4514575
#
_cell.length_a   1.000
_cell.length_b   1.000
_cell.length_c   1.000
_cell.angle_alpha   90.00
_cell.angle_beta   90.00
_cell.angle_gamma   90.00
#
_symmetry.space_group_name_H-M   'P 1'
#
loop_
_entity.id
_entity.type
_entity.pdbx_description
1 polymer ?
#
loop_
_entity_poly.entity_id
_entity_poly.type
_entity_poly.pdbx_seq_one_letter_code
_entity_poly.pdbx_strand_id
1 'polypeptide(L)'
;MLFEHVGAGPKIDASAVVAPTAVISGDVTIGPDCQVLHGAVITAEGGPITLGTSVIVMENALIRASATNPVHIGDHTLVGPMASISGATIGQEVFLATGTRVFNGAHIDDRCEVRINAVVHLRTHLAASTVVPIGWVAVGEPVQILSPDRHEDIWNAQQELDFPGYVFGLDRETPDLMVQLTERYGRSLSRHADDRRVD
;
A
#
# COMPACT_ATOMS: atom_id res chain seq x y z
N MET A 1 11.81 15.01 -1.74
CA MET A 1 13.06 14.44 -1.16
C MET A 1 13.18 13.00 -1.68
N LEU A 2 14.27 12.70 -2.37
CA LEU A 2 14.54 11.40 -2.96
C LEU A 2 15.68 10.69 -2.20
N PHE A 3 15.49 9.41 -1.89
CA PHE A 3 16.49 8.64 -1.15
C PHE A 3 16.84 7.33 -1.86
N GLU A 4 18.11 7.03 -1.90
CA GLU A 4 18.58 5.67 -2.17
C GLU A 4 18.44 4.85 -0.87
N HIS A 5 17.79 3.68 -0.97
CA HIS A 5 17.65 2.72 0.11
C HIS A 5 18.12 1.35 -0.37
N VAL A 6 19.01 0.71 0.38
CA VAL A 6 19.58 -0.63 0.07
C VAL A 6 20.13 -0.70 -1.38
N GLY A 7 20.83 0.35 -1.81
CA GLY A 7 21.50 0.41 -3.12
C GLY A 7 20.58 0.65 -4.32
N ALA A 8 19.30 0.93 -4.11
CA ALA A 8 18.36 1.31 -5.16
C ALA A 8 17.78 2.69 -4.91
N GLY A 9 17.60 3.48 -5.97
CA GLY A 9 17.04 4.83 -5.90
C GLY A 9 15.86 5.01 -6.84
N PRO A 10 15.05 6.06 -6.61
CA PRO A 10 13.88 6.35 -7.42
C PRO A 10 14.23 6.65 -8.87
N LYS A 11 13.38 6.15 -9.79
CA LYS A 11 13.39 6.46 -11.22
C LYS A 11 12.10 7.20 -11.54
N ILE A 12 12.23 8.47 -11.88
CA ILE A 12 11.08 9.36 -12.09
C ILE A 12 11.10 9.85 -13.53
N ASP A 13 9.98 9.65 -14.25
CA ASP A 13 9.83 10.16 -15.61
C ASP A 13 9.92 11.70 -15.62
N ALA A 14 10.49 12.24 -16.69
CA ALA A 14 10.73 13.69 -16.83
C ALA A 14 9.43 14.52 -16.86
N SER A 15 8.31 13.93 -17.24
CA SER A 15 6.99 14.58 -17.25
C SER A 15 6.26 14.50 -15.90
N ALA A 16 6.72 13.66 -14.98
CA ALA A 16 6.10 13.54 -13.67
C ALA A 16 6.43 14.74 -12.76
N VAL A 17 5.46 15.17 -11.96
CA VAL A 17 5.60 16.25 -11.00
C VAL A 17 5.60 15.71 -9.59
N VAL A 18 6.68 15.94 -8.85
CA VAL A 18 6.82 15.52 -7.44
C VAL A 18 6.95 16.75 -6.56
N ALA A 19 6.03 16.90 -5.62
CA ALA A 19 6.05 18.01 -4.66
C ALA A 19 7.32 17.96 -3.78
N PRO A 20 7.92 19.12 -3.44
CA PRO A 20 9.19 19.16 -2.71
C PRO A 20 9.15 18.55 -1.31
N THR A 21 7.95 18.38 -0.73
CA THR A 21 7.77 17.75 0.59
C THR A 21 7.37 16.28 0.50
N ALA A 22 7.21 15.72 -0.69
CA ALA A 22 7.05 14.29 -0.86
C ALA A 22 8.36 13.56 -0.57
N VAL A 23 8.26 12.35 0.00
CA VAL A 23 9.40 11.46 0.26
C VAL A 23 9.27 10.23 -0.61
N ILE A 24 10.29 9.93 -1.40
CA ILE A 24 10.34 8.75 -2.26
C ILE A 24 11.66 8.03 -1.99
N SER A 25 11.60 6.77 -1.57
CA SER A 25 12.76 6.02 -1.12
C SER A 25 12.82 4.60 -1.71
N GLY A 26 14.01 4.19 -2.16
CA GLY A 26 14.29 2.85 -2.66
C GLY A 26 13.92 2.62 -4.13
N ASP A 27 13.66 1.35 -4.49
CA ASP A 27 13.34 0.94 -5.87
C ASP A 27 11.90 1.34 -6.26
N VAL A 28 11.73 2.63 -6.55
CA VAL A 28 10.46 3.23 -6.93
C VAL A 28 10.56 3.72 -8.38
N THR A 29 9.66 3.28 -9.23
CA THR A 29 9.51 3.79 -10.60
C THR A 29 8.21 4.58 -10.72
N ILE A 30 8.31 5.84 -11.13
CA ILE A 30 7.17 6.73 -11.38
C ILE A 30 7.09 7.01 -12.87
N GLY A 31 5.97 6.58 -13.48
CA GLY A 31 5.71 6.71 -14.91
C GLY A 31 5.37 8.13 -15.37
N PRO A 32 5.13 8.29 -16.68
CA PRO A 32 4.82 9.59 -17.28
C PRO A 32 3.58 10.27 -16.69
N ASP A 33 3.58 11.60 -16.69
CA ASP A 33 2.45 12.46 -16.31
C ASP A 33 1.88 12.21 -14.89
N CYS A 34 2.62 11.49 -14.05
CA CYS A 34 2.25 11.27 -12.65
C CYS A 34 2.34 12.55 -11.82
N GLN A 35 1.47 12.66 -10.82
CA GLN A 35 1.47 13.76 -9.85
C GLN A 35 1.61 13.18 -8.43
N VAL A 36 2.68 13.54 -7.73
CA VAL A 36 2.89 13.14 -6.31
C VAL A 36 2.86 14.40 -5.45
N LEU A 37 1.82 14.54 -4.63
CA LEU A 37 1.53 15.76 -3.90
C LEU A 37 2.24 15.85 -2.55
N HIS A 38 2.03 16.99 -1.87
CA HIS A 38 2.72 17.33 -0.64
C HIS A 38 2.52 16.31 0.49
N GLY A 39 3.62 15.92 1.15
CA GLY A 39 3.59 15.00 2.28
C GLY A 39 3.35 13.54 1.93
N ALA A 40 3.17 13.20 0.65
CA ALA A 40 3.09 11.80 0.24
C ALA A 40 4.41 11.06 0.54
N VAL A 41 4.32 9.81 0.99
CA VAL A 41 5.46 8.95 1.30
C VAL A 41 5.37 7.68 0.48
N ILE A 42 6.36 7.42 -0.36
CA ILE A 42 6.46 6.22 -1.19
C ILE A 42 7.77 5.51 -0.84
N THR A 43 7.70 4.36 -0.19
CA THR A 43 8.89 3.69 0.36
C THR A 43 8.94 2.20 -0.02
N ALA A 44 10.00 1.84 -0.72
CA ALA A 44 10.27 0.49 -1.19
C ALA A 44 11.20 -0.24 -0.19
N GLU A 45 10.61 -0.94 0.79
CA GLU A 45 11.31 -1.62 1.89
C GLU A 45 11.89 -3.00 1.48
N GLY A 46 12.32 -3.15 0.24
CA GLY A 46 12.93 -4.37 -0.29
C GLY A 46 12.18 -5.03 -1.47
N GLY A 47 10.97 -4.61 -1.76
CA GLY A 47 10.25 -4.91 -3.00
C GLY A 47 10.03 -3.65 -3.82
N PRO A 48 9.91 -3.72 -5.16
CA PRO A 48 9.72 -2.55 -6.00
C PRO A 48 8.33 -1.93 -5.86
N ILE A 49 8.27 -0.63 -6.16
CA ILE A 49 7.01 0.12 -6.35
C ILE A 49 7.00 0.66 -7.77
N THR A 50 5.92 0.42 -8.51
CA THR A 50 5.74 0.93 -9.86
C THR A 50 4.42 1.68 -9.97
N LEU A 51 4.47 2.94 -10.38
CA LEU A 51 3.30 3.73 -10.78
C LEU A 51 3.30 3.82 -12.31
N GLY A 52 2.16 3.53 -12.92
CA GLY A 52 1.93 3.63 -14.37
C GLY A 52 1.88 5.08 -14.85
N THR A 53 1.15 5.33 -15.93
CA THR A 53 0.98 6.65 -16.54
C THR A 53 -0.16 7.42 -15.87
N SER A 54 -0.01 8.74 -15.69
CA SER A 54 -1.06 9.64 -15.16
C SER A 54 -1.65 9.21 -13.81
N VAL A 55 -0.83 8.60 -12.95
CA VAL A 55 -1.23 8.26 -11.57
C VAL A 55 -1.13 9.51 -10.70
N ILE A 56 -2.17 9.75 -9.90
CA ILE A 56 -2.19 10.85 -8.94
C ILE A 56 -2.08 10.30 -7.52
N VAL A 57 -1.05 10.69 -6.79
CA VAL A 57 -0.87 10.38 -5.36
C VAL A 57 -1.06 11.66 -4.57
N MET A 58 -2.17 11.75 -3.85
CA MET A 58 -2.57 12.97 -3.15
C MET A 58 -1.86 13.14 -1.80
N GLU A 59 -2.17 14.25 -1.11
CA GLU A 59 -1.48 14.70 0.09
C GLU A 59 -1.49 13.66 1.21
N ASN A 60 -0.32 13.45 1.81
CA ASN A 60 -0.13 12.56 2.95
C ASN A 60 -0.51 11.10 2.70
N ALA A 61 -0.65 10.68 1.44
CA ALA A 61 -0.83 9.28 1.12
C ALA A 61 0.47 8.50 1.41
N LEU A 62 0.32 7.24 1.86
CA LEU A 62 1.42 6.34 2.16
C LEU A 62 1.37 5.13 1.21
N ILE A 63 2.44 4.89 0.47
CA ILE A 63 2.59 3.70 -0.38
C ILE A 63 3.85 2.97 0.08
N ARG A 64 3.70 1.72 0.50
CA ARG A 64 4.80 0.91 1.02
C ARG A 64 4.84 -0.47 0.36
N ALA A 65 5.99 -0.86 -0.14
CA ALA A 65 6.27 -2.23 -0.55
C ALA A 65 7.13 -2.95 0.50
N SER A 66 7.06 -4.27 0.53
CA SER A 66 7.97 -5.11 1.30
C SER A 66 8.63 -6.13 0.36
N ALA A 67 9.65 -6.85 0.83
CA ALA A 67 10.38 -7.81 0.01
C ALA A 67 9.49 -8.90 -0.63
N THR A 68 8.40 -9.26 0.03
CA THR A 68 7.46 -10.30 -0.41
C THR A 68 6.19 -9.74 -1.07
N ASN A 69 5.93 -8.45 -0.89
CA ASN A 69 4.73 -7.80 -1.41
C ASN A 69 5.11 -6.48 -2.09
N PRO A 70 5.43 -6.51 -3.40
CA PRO A 70 5.65 -5.31 -4.20
C PRO A 70 4.35 -4.50 -4.34
N VAL A 71 4.47 -3.25 -4.82
CA VAL A 71 3.30 -2.44 -5.17
C VAL A 71 3.33 -2.14 -6.66
N HIS A 72 2.20 -2.37 -7.30
CA HIS A 72 1.93 -1.91 -8.65
C HIS A 72 0.63 -1.11 -8.67
N ILE A 73 0.66 0.08 -9.29
CA ILE A 73 -0.52 0.93 -9.50
C ILE A 73 -0.62 1.23 -10.99
N GLY A 74 -1.73 0.78 -11.60
CA GLY A 74 -2.00 0.94 -13.02
C GLY A 74 -2.35 2.38 -13.42
N ASP A 75 -2.43 2.58 -14.73
CA ASP A 75 -2.61 3.90 -15.34
C ASP A 75 -3.91 4.60 -14.87
N HIS A 76 -3.90 5.93 -14.87
CA HIS A 76 -5.06 6.78 -14.56
C HIS A 76 -5.72 6.50 -13.21
N THR A 77 -4.97 5.95 -12.25
CA THR A 77 -5.45 5.65 -10.90
C THR A 77 -5.22 6.84 -9.97
N LEU A 78 -6.22 7.14 -9.14
CA LEU A 78 -6.14 8.18 -8.11
C LEU A 78 -6.02 7.56 -6.72
N VAL A 79 -4.93 7.89 -6.03
CA VAL A 79 -4.70 7.58 -4.61
C VAL A 79 -5.02 8.83 -3.79
N GLY A 80 -6.16 8.81 -3.11
CA GLY A 80 -6.71 9.94 -2.38
C GLY A 80 -5.90 10.36 -1.15
N PRO A 81 -6.21 11.53 -0.57
CA PRO A 81 -5.49 12.05 0.59
C PRO A 81 -5.51 11.07 1.76
N MET A 82 -4.36 10.91 2.44
CA MET A 82 -4.20 10.03 3.61
C MET A 82 -4.55 8.55 3.34
N ALA A 83 -4.70 8.14 2.09
CA ALA A 83 -4.83 6.72 1.75
C ALA A 83 -3.53 5.97 2.08
N SER A 84 -3.64 4.71 2.47
CA SER A 84 -2.49 3.86 2.77
C SER A 84 -2.55 2.57 1.99
N ILE A 85 -1.51 2.29 1.22
CA ILE A 85 -1.37 1.11 0.38
C ILE A 85 -0.12 0.36 0.84
N SER A 86 -0.28 -0.88 1.22
CA SER A 86 0.82 -1.77 1.60
C SER A 86 0.81 -3.00 0.71
N GLY A 87 1.88 -3.18 -0.10
CA GLY A 87 2.14 -4.41 -0.82
C GLY A 87 0.98 -4.95 -1.66
N ALA A 88 0.40 -4.15 -2.56
CA ALA A 88 -0.79 -4.50 -3.32
C ALA A 88 -0.62 -4.27 -4.82
N THR A 89 -1.41 -4.99 -5.62
CA THR A 89 -1.56 -4.76 -7.06
C THR A 89 -2.88 -4.05 -7.32
N ILE A 90 -2.82 -2.90 -7.97
CA ILE A 90 -3.97 -2.05 -8.28
C ILE A 90 -3.99 -1.84 -9.79
N GLY A 91 -5.13 -2.12 -10.41
CA GLY A 91 -5.38 -1.96 -11.84
C GLY A 91 -5.42 -0.49 -12.28
N GLN A 92 -5.86 -0.30 -13.50
CA GLN A 92 -6.01 1.03 -14.10
C GLN A 92 -7.38 1.64 -13.79
N GLU A 93 -7.48 2.97 -13.88
CA GLU A 93 -8.73 3.73 -13.69
C GLU A 93 -9.39 3.45 -12.31
N VAL A 94 -8.59 3.14 -11.29
CA VAL A 94 -9.08 2.86 -9.94
C VAL A 94 -9.16 4.15 -9.13
N PHE A 95 -10.25 4.30 -8.38
CA PHE A 95 -10.42 5.40 -7.45
C PHE A 95 -10.30 4.92 -6.00
N LEU A 96 -9.20 5.28 -5.34
CA LEU A 96 -9.01 5.08 -3.90
C LEU A 96 -9.28 6.42 -3.21
N ALA A 97 -10.41 6.53 -2.52
CA ALA A 97 -10.81 7.78 -1.89
C ALA A 97 -10.00 8.12 -0.64
N THR A 98 -10.26 9.28 -0.05
CA THR A 98 -9.62 9.76 1.19
C THR A 98 -9.63 8.72 2.29
N GLY A 99 -8.47 8.48 2.88
CA GLY A 99 -8.34 7.61 4.05
C GLY A 99 -8.52 6.13 3.82
N THR A 100 -8.60 5.64 2.58
CA THR A 100 -8.68 4.20 2.29
C THR A 100 -7.47 3.43 2.81
N ARG A 101 -7.67 2.16 3.15
CA ARG A 101 -6.59 1.26 3.58
C ARG A 101 -6.56 0.01 2.72
N VAL A 102 -5.46 -0.23 2.03
CA VAL A 102 -5.24 -1.42 1.21
C VAL A 102 -4.06 -2.19 1.80
N PHE A 103 -4.31 -3.45 2.14
CA PHE A 103 -3.34 -4.29 2.82
C PHE A 103 -2.59 -5.25 1.88
N ASN A 104 -1.52 -5.82 2.41
CA ASN A 104 -0.58 -6.69 1.70
C ASN A 104 -1.27 -7.84 0.95
N GLY A 105 -0.85 -8.05 -0.29
CA GLY A 105 -1.38 -9.10 -1.15
C GLY A 105 -2.78 -8.82 -1.70
N ALA A 106 -3.36 -7.65 -1.43
CA ALA A 106 -4.62 -7.26 -2.06
C ALA A 106 -4.43 -7.08 -3.57
N HIS A 107 -5.44 -7.48 -4.33
CA HIS A 107 -5.52 -7.32 -5.78
C HIS A 107 -6.81 -6.58 -6.13
N ILE A 108 -6.69 -5.43 -6.73
CA ILE A 108 -7.83 -4.58 -7.12
C ILE A 108 -7.79 -4.45 -8.64
N ASP A 109 -8.78 -5.05 -9.31
CA ASP A 109 -8.89 -4.98 -10.77
C ASP A 109 -9.32 -3.57 -11.24
N ASP A 110 -9.35 -3.38 -12.55
CA ASP A 110 -9.63 -2.11 -13.20
C ASP A 110 -10.98 -1.48 -12.80
N ARG A 111 -11.05 -0.16 -12.79
CA ARG A 111 -12.25 0.65 -12.57
C ARG A 111 -12.99 0.37 -11.25
N CYS A 112 -12.28 -0.12 -10.25
CA CYS A 112 -12.83 -0.23 -8.90
C CYS A 112 -12.90 1.12 -8.19
N GLU A 113 -13.88 1.27 -7.30
CA GLU A 113 -14.01 2.41 -6.39
C GLU A 113 -13.91 1.94 -4.94
N VAL A 114 -12.86 2.34 -4.23
CA VAL A 114 -12.76 2.14 -2.79
C VAL A 114 -13.05 3.48 -2.11
N ARG A 115 -14.23 3.59 -1.50
CA ARG A 115 -14.73 4.87 -1.00
C ARG A 115 -14.11 5.26 0.34
N ILE A 116 -14.41 6.50 0.80
CA ILE A 116 -13.80 7.14 1.97
C ILE A 116 -13.71 6.19 3.16
N ASN A 117 -12.50 6.06 3.76
CA ASN A 117 -12.20 5.23 4.92
C ASN A 117 -12.55 3.73 4.77
N ALA A 118 -12.83 3.25 3.56
CA ALA A 118 -13.02 1.82 3.35
C ALA A 118 -11.70 1.05 3.42
N VAL A 119 -11.80 -0.24 3.74
CA VAL A 119 -10.66 -1.14 3.92
C VAL A 119 -10.73 -2.27 2.90
N VAL A 120 -9.63 -2.52 2.19
CA VAL A 120 -9.39 -3.75 1.43
C VAL A 120 -8.35 -4.56 2.18
N HIS A 121 -8.77 -5.67 2.77
CA HIS A 121 -7.95 -6.46 3.69
C HIS A 121 -6.91 -7.32 2.97
N LEU A 122 -6.08 -8.03 3.75
CA LEU A 122 -5.02 -8.92 3.23
C LEU A 122 -5.53 -9.87 2.16
N ARG A 123 -4.78 -10.04 1.07
CA ARG A 123 -5.03 -11.04 0.02
C ARG A 123 -6.45 -10.99 -0.58
N THR A 124 -7.16 -9.90 -0.39
CA THR A 124 -8.52 -9.71 -0.92
C THR A 124 -8.45 -9.35 -2.40
N HIS A 125 -9.27 -10.01 -3.23
CA HIS A 125 -9.39 -9.71 -4.64
C HIS A 125 -10.70 -8.99 -4.94
N LEU A 126 -10.63 -7.78 -5.45
CA LEU A 126 -11.77 -7.02 -5.97
C LEU A 126 -11.82 -7.18 -7.49
N ALA A 127 -12.86 -7.83 -7.99
CA ALA A 127 -13.12 -7.91 -9.43
C ALA A 127 -13.39 -6.53 -10.05
N ALA A 128 -13.13 -6.38 -11.33
CA ALA A 128 -13.25 -5.10 -12.04
C ALA A 128 -14.61 -4.41 -11.80
N SER A 129 -14.58 -3.10 -11.68
CA SER A 129 -15.75 -2.24 -11.42
C SER A 129 -16.47 -2.50 -10.09
N THR A 130 -15.80 -3.15 -9.13
CA THR A 130 -16.33 -3.32 -7.77
C THR A 130 -16.30 -2.00 -7.01
N VAL A 131 -17.37 -1.73 -6.25
CA VAL A 131 -17.47 -0.58 -5.35
C VAL A 131 -17.45 -1.05 -3.90
N VAL A 132 -16.49 -0.56 -3.11
CA VAL A 132 -16.48 -0.75 -1.64
C VAL A 132 -17.06 0.53 -1.01
N PRO A 133 -18.22 0.46 -0.31
CA PRO A 133 -18.88 1.64 0.25
C PRO A 133 -18.06 2.35 1.33
N ILE A 134 -18.46 3.57 1.68
CA ILE A 134 -17.81 4.40 2.72
C ILE A 134 -17.72 3.64 4.04
N GLY A 135 -16.50 3.50 4.58
CA GLY A 135 -16.23 2.85 5.86
C GLY A 135 -16.41 1.32 5.87
N TRP A 136 -16.71 0.68 4.73
CA TRP A 136 -16.90 -0.76 4.68
C TRP A 136 -15.59 -1.51 4.55
N VAL A 137 -15.65 -2.82 4.79
CA VAL A 137 -14.51 -3.72 4.76
C VAL A 137 -14.72 -4.78 3.67
N ALA A 138 -13.82 -4.82 2.70
CA ALA A 138 -13.70 -5.93 1.76
C ALA A 138 -12.68 -6.92 2.32
N VAL A 139 -13.07 -8.18 2.54
CA VAL A 139 -12.26 -9.20 3.22
C VAL A 139 -12.58 -10.61 2.72
N GLY A 140 -11.58 -11.47 2.71
CA GLY A 140 -11.73 -12.91 2.44
C GLY A 140 -11.57 -13.32 0.98
N GLU A 141 -11.56 -14.64 0.76
CA GLU A 141 -11.50 -15.31 -0.55
C GLU A 141 -12.53 -16.45 -0.55
N PRO A 142 -13.67 -16.34 -1.25
CA PRO A 142 -14.10 -15.19 -2.05
C PRO A 142 -14.37 -13.92 -1.21
N VAL A 143 -14.26 -12.76 -1.85
CA VAL A 143 -14.43 -11.49 -1.14
C VAL A 143 -15.84 -11.30 -0.60
N GLN A 144 -15.93 -10.84 0.63
CA GLN A 144 -17.12 -10.31 1.26
C GLN A 144 -16.95 -8.81 1.48
N ILE A 145 -17.94 -8.00 1.12
CA ILE A 145 -17.97 -6.57 1.34
C ILE A 145 -18.97 -6.31 2.47
N LEU A 146 -18.46 -6.03 3.66
CA LEU A 146 -19.20 -6.01 4.91
C LEU A 146 -19.26 -4.61 5.51
N SER A 147 -20.42 -4.21 6.01
CA SER A 147 -20.54 -2.99 6.80
C SER A 147 -19.85 -3.13 8.16
N PRO A 148 -19.35 -2.04 8.77
CA PRO A 148 -18.56 -2.10 10.00
C PRO A 148 -19.34 -2.63 11.24
N ASP A 149 -20.66 -2.61 11.21
CA ASP A 149 -21.50 -3.20 12.25
C ASP A 149 -21.51 -4.74 12.22
N ARG A 150 -21.07 -5.34 11.13
CA ARG A 150 -20.90 -6.80 11.00
C ARG A 150 -19.56 -7.30 11.55
N HIS A 151 -19.23 -6.87 12.76
CA HIS A 151 -17.93 -7.12 13.38
C HIS A 151 -17.57 -8.62 13.43
N GLU A 152 -18.50 -9.48 13.82
CA GLU A 152 -18.24 -10.92 13.94
C GLU A 152 -17.93 -11.58 12.59
N ASP A 153 -18.63 -11.18 11.53
CA ASP A 153 -18.39 -11.72 10.19
C ASP A 153 -17.03 -11.27 9.65
N ILE A 154 -16.70 -9.97 9.88
CA ILE A 154 -15.40 -9.43 9.51
C ILE A 154 -14.29 -10.19 10.26
N TRP A 155 -14.47 -10.40 11.56
CA TRP A 155 -13.49 -11.12 12.39
C TRP A 155 -13.31 -12.56 11.94
N ASN A 156 -14.40 -13.28 11.66
CA ASN A 156 -14.35 -14.66 11.18
C ASN A 156 -13.58 -14.79 9.86
N ALA A 157 -13.86 -13.90 8.89
CA ALA A 157 -13.12 -13.88 7.63
C ALA A 157 -11.64 -13.47 7.82
N GLN A 158 -11.36 -12.55 8.75
CA GLN A 158 -10.02 -12.03 9.02
C GLN A 158 -9.10 -13.04 9.70
N GLN A 159 -9.64 -13.89 10.58
CA GLN A 159 -8.83 -14.88 11.31
C GLN A 159 -8.09 -15.83 10.36
N GLU A 160 -8.74 -16.25 9.27
CA GLU A 160 -8.18 -17.18 8.28
C GLU A 160 -7.02 -16.56 7.49
N LEU A 161 -6.91 -15.22 7.48
CA LEU A 161 -5.86 -14.53 6.73
C LEU A 161 -4.51 -14.48 7.46
N ASP A 162 -4.48 -14.83 8.74
CA ASP A 162 -3.29 -14.90 9.59
C ASP A 162 -2.34 -13.70 9.40
N PHE A 163 -2.76 -12.52 9.82
CA PHE A 163 -1.97 -11.28 9.66
C PHE A 163 -0.54 -11.39 10.22
N PRO A 164 -0.31 -11.89 11.45
CA PRO A 164 1.05 -12.01 11.97
C PRO A 164 1.93 -12.94 11.15
N GLY A 165 1.41 -14.09 10.72
CA GLY A 165 2.13 -15.04 9.88
C GLY A 165 2.42 -14.48 8.50
N TYR A 166 1.40 -13.93 7.85
CA TYR A 166 1.54 -13.42 6.49
C TYR A 166 2.46 -12.19 6.37
N VAL A 167 2.34 -11.22 7.29
CA VAL A 167 3.10 -9.97 7.19
C VAL A 167 4.48 -10.06 7.86
N PHE A 168 4.57 -10.75 9.01
CA PHE A 168 5.79 -10.76 9.81
C PHE A 168 6.47 -12.13 9.90
N GLY A 169 5.82 -13.19 9.40
CA GLY A 169 6.33 -14.57 9.49
C GLY A 169 6.42 -15.06 10.93
N LEU A 170 5.46 -14.67 11.77
CA LEU A 170 5.36 -15.07 13.18
C LEU A 170 4.00 -15.71 13.42
N ASP A 171 4.00 -16.88 14.06
CA ASP A 171 2.75 -17.53 14.47
C ASP A 171 2.00 -16.66 15.49
N ARG A 172 0.68 -16.63 15.42
CA ARG A 172 -0.18 -15.88 16.35
C ARG A 172 0.00 -16.33 17.81
N GLU A 173 0.27 -17.62 18.01
CA GLU A 173 0.48 -18.23 19.32
C GLU A 173 1.93 -18.09 19.82
N THR A 174 2.79 -17.36 19.09
CA THR A 174 4.17 -17.11 19.48
C THR A 174 4.22 -16.44 20.86
N PRO A 175 4.92 -17.01 21.87
CA PRO A 175 5.11 -16.33 23.14
C PRO A 175 5.79 -14.96 22.94
N ASP A 176 5.34 -13.97 23.69
CA ASP A 176 5.84 -12.59 23.59
C ASP A 176 5.84 -12.04 22.15
N LEU A 177 4.78 -12.36 21.38
CA LEU A 177 4.65 -12.04 19.96
C LEU A 177 5.07 -10.61 19.63
N MET A 178 4.59 -9.62 20.40
CA MET A 178 4.91 -8.21 20.13
C MET A 178 6.38 -7.87 20.37
N VAL A 179 7.04 -8.51 21.32
CA VAL A 179 8.49 -8.34 21.56
C VAL A 179 9.26 -8.86 20.35
N GLN A 180 9.00 -10.09 19.95
CA GLN A 180 9.68 -10.71 18.79
C GLN A 180 9.41 -9.94 17.49
N LEU A 181 8.16 -9.48 17.28
CA LEU A 181 7.78 -8.69 16.13
C LEU A 181 8.54 -7.36 16.07
N THR A 182 8.52 -6.60 17.17
CA THR A 182 9.18 -5.29 17.21
C THR A 182 10.69 -5.38 17.09
N GLU A 183 11.32 -6.36 17.70
CA GLU A 183 12.76 -6.59 17.55
C GLU A 183 13.13 -7.00 16.12
N ARG A 184 12.37 -7.92 15.51
CA ARG A 184 12.61 -8.38 14.14
C ARG A 184 12.39 -7.25 13.14
N TYR A 185 11.27 -6.54 13.27
CA TYR A 185 10.92 -5.43 12.38
C TYR A 185 11.88 -4.24 12.57
N GLY A 186 12.26 -3.93 13.82
CA GLY A 186 13.24 -2.90 14.12
C GLY A 186 14.59 -3.17 13.45
N ARG A 187 15.08 -4.43 13.47
CA ARG A 187 16.30 -4.80 12.71
C ARG A 187 16.15 -4.59 11.21
N SER A 188 14.97 -4.84 10.64
CA SER A 188 14.74 -4.55 9.21
C SER A 188 14.77 -3.06 8.93
N LEU A 189 14.11 -2.26 9.77
CA LEU A 189 14.03 -0.80 9.62
C LEU A 189 15.35 -0.08 9.92
N SER A 190 16.26 -0.67 10.69
CA SER A 190 17.57 -0.06 10.99
C SER A 190 18.42 0.21 9.74
N ARG A 191 18.13 -0.45 8.62
CA ARG A 191 18.78 -0.19 7.33
C ARG A 191 18.55 1.24 6.80
N HIS A 192 17.51 1.93 7.28
CA HIS A 192 17.29 3.34 6.95
C HIS A 192 18.37 4.28 7.51
N ALA A 193 19.19 3.82 8.47
CA ALA A 193 20.34 4.59 8.94
C ALA A 193 21.37 4.88 7.82
N ASP A 194 21.38 4.05 6.78
CA ASP A 194 22.32 4.12 5.66
C ASP A 194 21.68 4.80 4.41
N ASP A 195 20.45 5.29 4.53
CA ASP A 195 19.77 5.96 3.43
C ASP A 195 20.51 7.23 3.00
N ARG A 196 20.67 7.37 1.70
CA ARG A 196 21.38 8.50 1.11
C ARG A 196 20.43 9.36 0.27
N ARG A 197 20.36 10.65 0.60
CA ARG A 197 19.63 11.63 -0.20
C ARG A 197 20.27 11.79 -1.58
N VAL A 198 19.45 11.79 -2.67
CA VAL A 198 19.92 11.81 -4.06
C VAL A 198 19.33 12.95 -4.92
N ASP A 199 18.57 13.89 -4.31
CA ASP A 199 18.04 15.12 -4.94
C ASP A 199 18.67 16.41 -4.37
#